data_e90373381db42490bf577ea1328fd610
#
_entry.id   e90373381db42490bf577ea1328fd610
#
_cell.length_a   1.000
_cell.length_b   1.000
_cell.length_c   1.000
_cell.angle_alpha   90.00
_cell.angle_beta   90.00
_cell.angle_gamma   90.00
#
_symmetry.space_group_name_H-M   'P 1'
#
loop_
_entity.id
_entity.type
_entity.pdbx_description
1 polymer ?
#
loop_
_entity_poly.entity_id
_entity_poly.type
_entity_poly.pdbx_seq_one_letter_code
_entity_poly.pdbx_strand_id
1 'polypeptide(L)'
;QLSEVVHDGWLVEERTAPLGVLGFVFEGRPNVFADATGVLRSGNTVVFRIGSDALGTAKQLMALVVAPALQKSGLPIGAVVLIDSPEHAAGWALFSDTRLSLAVARGSGEAVAQLGAIAQQSGVPVSLHGTGGAWMIVGDADESRLRLVIENSLDRKVCNTLNVICILRQNALEQIPIVVRAALDAAKKRNTLPIVHGVDDAEVILRNAFAEIDACVVSADKASLGIEYEWENAPEFAVVLVDDIEDATQLFNTYSPQFIVSVVSQLTDDVKKVWEMCNAPFVGDGFTRWVDGQFALLRPELGLSNWQQGRLFARPGVLSGDSAYSVRLRVQQFN
;
A
#
# COMPACT_ATOMS: atom_id res chain seq x y z
N GLN A 1 -10.08 -13.11 -23.41
CA GLN A 1 -8.99 -13.83 -24.07
C GLN A 1 -7.73 -13.02 -23.95
N LEU A 2 -6.65 -13.65 -23.51
CA LEU A 2 -5.32 -13.02 -23.34
C LEU A 2 -4.42 -13.35 -24.52
N SER A 3 -4.38 -14.62 -24.90
CA SER A 3 -3.60 -15.11 -26.03
C SER A 3 -4.27 -16.30 -26.69
N GLU A 4 -3.79 -16.65 -27.87
CA GLU A 4 -4.27 -17.80 -28.63
C GLU A 4 -3.10 -18.42 -29.40
N VAL A 5 -3.01 -19.74 -29.38
CA VAL A 5 -2.06 -20.50 -30.18
C VAL A 5 -2.85 -21.48 -31.05
N VAL A 6 -2.72 -21.33 -32.37
CA VAL A 6 -3.41 -22.17 -33.36
C VAL A 6 -2.49 -23.28 -33.83
N HIS A 7 -3.02 -24.50 -33.86
CA HIS A 7 -2.37 -25.69 -34.38
C HIS A 7 -3.19 -26.29 -35.54
N ASP A 8 -2.64 -27.25 -36.22
CA ASP A 8 -3.40 -27.97 -37.23
C ASP A 8 -4.50 -28.83 -36.60
N GLY A 9 -5.76 -28.45 -36.82
CA GLY A 9 -6.94 -29.12 -36.30
C GLY A 9 -7.35 -28.74 -34.86
N TRP A 10 -6.65 -27.83 -34.18
CA TRP A 10 -7.01 -27.40 -32.83
C TRP A 10 -6.37 -26.04 -32.44
N LEU A 11 -6.87 -25.43 -31.37
CA LEU A 11 -6.30 -24.23 -30.78
C LEU A 11 -6.29 -24.27 -29.25
N VAL A 12 -5.39 -23.47 -28.66
CA VAL A 12 -5.33 -23.20 -27.22
C VAL A 12 -5.55 -21.72 -26.97
N GLU A 13 -6.52 -21.40 -26.15
CA GLU A 13 -6.77 -20.03 -25.71
C GLU A 13 -6.35 -19.87 -24.25
N GLU A 14 -5.66 -18.78 -23.94
CA GLU A 14 -5.56 -18.27 -22.57
C GLU A 14 -6.70 -17.31 -22.29
N ARG A 15 -7.46 -17.56 -21.25
CA ARG A 15 -8.61 -16.75 -20.88
C ARG A 15 -8.59 -16.39 -19.40
N THR A 16 -8.98 -15.15 -19.08
CA THR A 16 -9.26 -14.78 -17.70
C THR A 16 -10.51 -15.51 -17.21
N ALA A 17 -10.50 -15.91 -15.95
CA ALA A 17 -11.64 -16.49 -15.27
C ALA A 17 -11.79 -15.88 -13.88
N PRO A 18 -13.00 -15.62 -13.39
CA PRO A 18 -13.22 -15.12 -12.05
C PRO A 18 -12.65 -16.09 -11.03
N LEU A 19 -12.22 -15.55 -9.88
CA LEU A 19 -11.81 -16.37 -8.73
C LEU A 19 -13.02 -17.02 -8.06
N GLY A 20 -14.11 -16.26 -7.90
CA GLY A 20 -15.33 -16.68 -7.24
C GLY A 20 -15.85 -15.68 -6.23
N VAL A 21 -15.97 -16.06 -4.96
CA VAL A 21 -16.41 -15.17 -3.88
C VAL A 21 -15.20 -14.55 -3.20
N LEU A 22 -15.15 -13.22 -3.14
CA LEU A 22 -14.12 -12.47 -2.41
C LEU A 22 -14.69 -11.98 -1.08
N GLY A 23 -13.91 -12.13 0.00
CA GLY A 23 -14.25 -11.57 1.31
C GLY A 23 -13.41 -10.33 1.60
N PHE A 24 -14.03 -9.23 2.00
CA PHE A 24 -13.35 -7.99 2.35
C PHE A 24 -13.63 -7.59 3.79
N VAL A 25 -12.57 -7.31 4.56
CA VAL A 25 -12.67 -6.70 5.88
C VAL A 25 -11.93 -5.35 5.86
N PHE A 26 -12.69 -4.28 6.14
CA PHE A 26 -12.18 -2.91 6.29
C PHE A 26 -12.53 -2.36 7.66
N GLU A 27 -11.57 -1.72 8.34
CA GLU A 27 -11.83 -1.14 9.66
C GLU A 27 -12.57 0.19 9.58
N GLY A 28 -12.07 1.19 8.91
CA GLY A 28 -12.60 2.55 8.95
C GLY A 28 -12.99 3.17 7.60
N ARG A 29 -13.24 2.36 6.55
CA ARG A 29 -13.50 2.90 5.20
C ARG A 29 -14.76 2.30 4.57
N PRO A 30 -15.71 3.13 4.09
CA PRO A 30 -16.93 2.65 3.43
C PRO A 30 -16.71 2.40 1.93
N ASN A 31 -15.63 1.72 1.55
CA ASN A 31 -15.23 1.57 0.14
C ASN A 31 -16.07 0.57 -0.67
N VAL A 32 -17.20 0.12 -0.15
CA VAL A 32 -18.05 -0.91 -0.76
C VAL A 32 -18.38 -0.64 -2.23
N PHE A 33 -18.58 0.62 -2.59
CA PHE A 33 -18.92 0.95 -3.98
C PHE A 33 -17.75 0.73 -4.94
N ALA A 34 -16.58 1.28 -4.60
CA ALA A 34 -15.39 1.19 -5.43
C ALA A 34 -14.92 -0.26 -5.58
N ASP A 35 -14.82 -0.98 -4.46
CA ASP A 35 -14.33 -2.36 -4.47
C ASP A 35 -15.33 -3.32 -5.10
N ALA A 36 -16.65 -3.13 -4.88
CA ALA A 36 -17.70 -3.95 -5.52
C ALA A 36 -17.66 -3.81 -7.04
N THR A 37 -17.54 -2.57 -7.57
CA THR A 37 -17.51 -2.36 -9.03
C THR A 37 -16.31 -3.03 -9.68
N GLY A 38 -15.13 -2.94 -9.08
CA GLY A 38 -13.93 -3.62 -9.57
C GLY A 38 -14.06 -5.13 -9.55
N VAL A 39 -14.56 -5.69 -8.46
CA VAL A 39 -14.76 -7.14 -8.28
C VAL A 39 -15.79 -7.69 -9.27
N LEU A 40 -16.92 -7.00 -9.47
CA LEU A 40 -17.96 -7.41 -10.43
C LEU A 40 -17.47 -7.37 -11.88
N ARG A 41 -16.62 -6.39 -12.25
CA ARG A 41 -16.05 -6.31 -13.60
C ARG A 41 -15.20 -7.51 -13.98
N SER A 42 -14.54 -8.13 -13.01
CA SER A 42 -13.77 -9.37 -13.21
C SER A 42 -14.61 -10.65 -13.08
N GLY A 43 -15.94 -10.51 -12.92
CA GLY A 43 -16.88 -11.64 -12.87
C GLY A 43 -16.99 -12.30 -11.50
N ASN A 44 -16.47 -11.69 -10.45
CA ASN A 44 -16.52 -12.19 -9.08
C ASN A 44 -17.74 -11.66 -8.33
N THR A 45 -18.00 -12.22 -7.17
CA THR A 45 -18.92 -11.70 -6.16
C THR A 45 -18.16 -11.33 -4.89
N VAL A 46 -18.77 -10.54 -4.01
CA VAL A 46 -18.08 -10.02 -2.85
C VAL A 46 -18.96 -9.97 -1.61
N VAL A 47 -18.34 -10.29 -0.47
CA VAL A 47 -18.91 -10.12 0.86
C VAL A 47 -18.04 -9.14 1.66
N PHE A 48 -18.65 -8.07 2.15
CA PHE A 48 -18.00 -7.02 2.95
C PHE A 48 -18.33 -7.15 4.43
N ARG A 49 -17.31 -6.96 5.27
CA ARG A 49 -17.45 -6.62 6.69
C ARG A 49 -16.72 -5.30 6.95
N ILE A 50 -17.39 -4.35 7.56
CA ILE A 50 -16.89 -2.98 7.76
C ILE A 50 -16.99 -2.63 9.25
N GLY A 51 -16.00 -1.89 9.76
CA GLY A 51 -15.97 -1.42 11.14
C GLY A 51 -17.11 -0.46 11.48
N SER A 52 -17.37 -0.28 12.78
CA SER A 52 -18.47 0.54 13.34
C SER A 52 -18.54 1.93 12.73
N ASP A 53 -17.38 2.60 12.57
CA ASP A 53 -17.29 4.00 12.14
C ASP A 53 -17.81 4.24 10.73
N ALA A 54 -17.69 3.25 9.85
CA ALA A 54 -18.08 3.35 8.44
C ALA A 54 -19.29 2.48 8.06
N LEU A 55 -19.77 1.61 8.96
CA LEU A 55 -20.86 0.67 8.66
C LEU A 55 -22.16 1.39 8.26
N GLY A 56 -22.50 2.48 8.95
CA GLY A 56 -23.69 3.26 8.63
C GLY A 56 -23.66 3.83 7.21
N THR A 57 -22.54 4.40 6.78
CA THR A 57 -22.34 4.89 5.43
C THR A 57 -22.39 3.75 4.41
N ALA A 58 -21.75 2.62 4.71
CA ALA A 58 -21.76 1.44 3.84
C ALA A 58 -23.18 0.89 3.63
N LYS A 59 -24.02 0.84 4.68
CA LYS A 59 -25.42 0.44 4.57
C LYS A 59 -26.21 1.35 3.63
N GLN A 60 -26.01 2.67 3.72
CA GLN A 60 -26.66 3.64 2.83
C GLN A 60 -26.20 3.46 1.39
N LEU A 61 -24.90 3.27 1.14
CA LEU A 61 -24.37 2.97 -0.18
C LEU A 61 -24.95 1.68 -0.76
N MET A 62 -25.05 0.63 0.05
CA MET A 62 -25.67 -0.64 -0.37
C MET A 62 -27.13 -0.45 -0.75
N ALA A 63 -27.92 0.23 0.08
CA ALA A 63 -29.35 0.38 -0.11
C ALA A 63 -29.70 1.34 -1.27
N LEU A 64 -29.00 2.48 -1.37
CA LEU A 64 -29.37 3.56 -2.29
C LEU A 64 -28.63 3.50 -3.64
N VAL A 65 -27.51 2.81 -3.71
CA VAL A 65 -26.65 2.81 -4.90
C VAL A 65 -26.45 1.38 -5.43
N VAL A 66 -25.87 0.48 -4.62
CA VAL A 66 -25.44 -0.84 -5.09
C VAL A 66 -26.63 -1.73 -5.44
N ALA A 67 -27.59 -1.91 -4.53
CA ALA A 67 -28.74 -2.78 -4.76
C ALA A 67 -29.60 -2.32 -5.95
N PRO A 68 -29.96 -1.04 -6.11
CA PRO A 68 -30.67 -0.57 -7.31
C PRO A 68 -29.86 -0.75 -8.61
N ALA A 69 -28.53 -0.54 -8.56
CA ALA A 69 -27.67 -0.73 -9.71
C ALA A 69 -27.60 -2.20 -10.15
N LEU A 70 -27.45 -3.14 -9.20
CA LEU A 70 -27.49 -4.58 -9.48
C LEU A 70 -28.81 -4.97 -10.12
N GLN A 71 -29.93 -4.54 -9.56
CA GLN A 71 -31.26 -4.82 -10.10
C GLN A 71 -31.43 -4.28 -11.52
N LYS A 72 -31.03 -3.02 -11.75
CA LYS A 72 -31.11 -2.37 -13.08
C LYS A 72 -30.24 -3.06 -14.12
N SER A 73 -29.10 -3.63 -13.70
CA SER A 73 -28.17 -4.34 -14.58
C SER A 73 -28.51 -5.81 -14.79
N GLY A 74 -29.57 -6.33 -14.15
CA GLY A 74 -29.95 -7.75 -14.22
C GLY A 74 -28.99 -8.67 -13.45
N LEU A 75 -28.15 -8.11 -12.56
CA LEU A 75 -27.26 -8.91 -11.70
C LEU A 75 -27.98 -9.35 -10.43
N PRO A 76 -27.64 -10.53 -9.89
CA PRO A 76 -28.21 -11.00 -8.63
C PRO A 76 -27.90 -10.01 -7.49
N ILE A 77 -28.88 -9.72 -6.64
CA ILE A 77 -28.69 -8.84 -5.46
C ILE A 77 -27.59 -9.41 -4.54
N GLY A 78 -27.49 -10.75 -4.43
CA GLY A 78 -26.44 -11.42 -3.66
C GLY A 78 -25.06 -11.38 -4.30
N ALA A 79 -24.85 -10.73 -5.45
CA ALA A 79 -23.54 -10.53 -6.03
C ALA A 79 -22.64 -9.61 -5.17
N VAL A 80 -23.27 -8.73 -4.38
CA VAL A 80 -22.60 -7.88 -3.39
C VAL A 80 -23.36 -7.98 -2.07
N VAL A 81 -22.69 -8.41 -1.02
CA VAL A 81 -23.27 -8.59 0.31
C VAL A 81 -22.51 -7.77 1.33
N LEU A 82 -23.21 -7.06 2.20
CA LEU A 82 -22.65 -6.39 3.37
C LEU A 82 -23.13 -7.12 4.64
N ILE A 83 -22.21 -7.57 5.45
CA ILE A 83 -22.51 -8.16 6.77
C ILE A 83 -22.95 -7.02 7.70
N ASP A 84 -24.14 -7.12 8.25
CA ASP A 84 -24.70 -6.14 9.18
C ASP A 84 -24.23 -6.37 10.62
N SER A 85 -22.91 -6.40 10.78
CA SER A 85 -22.27 -6.52 12.10
C SER A 85 -20.88 -5.89 12.09
N PRO A 86 -20.59 -4.98 13.02
CA PRO A 86 -19.26 -4.40 13.18
C PRO A 86 -18.33 -5.29 14.03
N GLU A 87 -18.85 -6.39 14.57
CA GLU A 87 -18.11 -7.26 15.48
C GLU A 87 -16.89 -7.91 14.79
N HIS A 88 -15.77 -7.98 15.49
CA HIS A 88 -14.58 -8.68 14.99
C HIS A 88 -14.84 -10.14 14.63
N ALA A 89 -15.68 -10.81 15.42
CA ALA A 89 -16.09 -12.19 15.20
C ALA A 89 -16.72 -12.41 13.81
N ALA A 90 -17.46 -11.43 13.28
CA ALA A 90 -18.02 -11.51 11.92
C ALA A 90 -16.93 -11.51 10.85
N GLY A 91 -15.84 -10.78 11.06
CA GLY A 91 -14.66 -10.79 10.19
C GLY A 91 -13.92 -12.13 10.26
N TRP A 92 -13.76 -12.69 11.45
CA TRP A 92 -13.15 -13.99 11.65
C TRP A 92 -13.98 -15.11 10.99
N ALA A 93 -15.31 -15.10 11.18
CA ALA A 93 -16.22 -16.04 10.55
C ALA A 93 -16.16 -15.95 9.02
N LEU A 94 -16.11 -14.74 8.46
CA LEU A 94 -15.96 -14.54 7.03
C LEU A 94 -14.64 -15.13 6.53
N PHE A 95 -13.51 -14.83 7.18
CA PHE A 95 -12.18 -15.25 6.72
C PHE A 95 -11.88 -16.74 6.95
N SER A 96 -12.64 -17.39 7.83
CA SER A 96 -12.58 -18.86 8.00
C SER A 96 -13.47 -19.64 7.04
N ASP A 97 -14.29 -18.95 6.22
CA ASP A 97 -15.20 -19.62 5.30
C ASP A 97 -14.45 -20.12 4.05
N THR A 98 -14.34 -21.42 3.92
CA THR A 98 -13.61 -22.10 2.82
C THR A 98 -14.23 -21.89 1.43
N ARG A 99 -15.41 -21.28 1.35
CA ARG A 99 -16.02 -20.88 0.08
C ARG A 99 -15.41 -19.60 -0.50
N LEU A 100 -14.64 -18.85 0.29
CA LEU A 100 -13.90 -17.71 -0.22
C LEU A 100 -12.76 -18.16 -1.14
N SER A 101 -12.67 -17.50 -2.27
CA SER A 101 -11.56 -17.66 -3.21
C SER A 101 -10.40 -16.70 -2.94
N LEU A 102 -10.66 -15.60 -2.23
CA LEU A 102 -9.66 -14.64 -1.78
C LEU A 102 -10.23 -13.82 -0.61
N ALA A 103 -9.45 -13.71 0.45
CA ALA A 103 -9.72 -12.84 1.60
C ALA A 103 -8.84 -11.59 1.53
N VAL A 104 -9.46 -10.40 1.59
CA VAL A 104 -8.80 -9.10 1.51
C VAL A 104 -9.01 -8.33 2.79
N ALA A 105 -7.95 -7.99 3.51
CA ALA A 105 -8.01 -7.21 4.72
C ALA A 105 -7.26 -5.89 4.60
N ARG A 106 -7.88 -4.82 5.11
CA ARG A 106 -7.28 -3.49 5.29
C ARG A 106 -7.61 -2.96 6.68
N GLY A 107 -6.60 -2.48 7.38
CA GLY A 107 -6.75 -1.94 8.73
C GLY A 107 -5.40 -1.84 9.44
N SER A 108 -5.42 -1.82 10.76
CA SER A 108 -4.20 -1.83 11.56
C SER A 108 -3.36 -3.10 11.31
N GLY A 109 -2.04 -2.99 11.45
CA GLY A 109 -1.13 -4.11 11.21
C GLY A 109 -1.49 -5.36 12.00
N GLU A 110 -1.85 -5.20 13.27
CA GLU A 110 -2.23 -6.29 14.17
C GLU A 110 -3.53 -6.99 13.74
N ALA A 111 -4.58 -6.22 13.48
CA ALA A 111 -5.88 -6.77 13.05
C ALA A 111 -5.77 -7.50 11.71
N VAL A 112 -5.01 -6.95 10.77
CA VAL A 112 -4.78 -7.56 9.46
C VAL A 112 -3.96 -8.83 9.58
N ALA A 113 -2.93 -8.87 10.42
CA ALA A 113 -2.14 -10.07 10.67
C ALA A 113 -2.99 -11.21 11.28
N GLN A 114 -3.86 -10.87 12.24
CA GLN A 114 -4.77 -11.83 12.87
C GLN A 114 -5.76 -12.41 11.87
N LEU A 115 -6.40 -11.57 11.05
CA LEU A 115 -7.31 -12.00 9.99
C LEU A 115 -6.60 -12.87 8.95
N GLY A 116 -5.37 -12.50 8.57
CA GLY A 116 -4.55 -13.27 7.65
C GLY A 116 -4.24 -14.67 8.18
N ALA A 117 -3.90 -14.80 9.46
CA ALA A 117 -3.65 -16.09 10.10
C ALA A 117 -4.90 -17.00 10.09
N ILE A 118 -6.08 -16.43 10.38
CA ILE A 118 -7.35 -17.16 10.34
C ILE A 118 -7.65 -17.69 8.93
N ALA A 119 -7.53 -16.85 7.92
CA ALA A 119 -7.76 -17.24 6.53
C ALA A 119 -6.78 -18.33 6.07
N GLN A 120 -5.50 -18.17 6.38
CA GLN A 120 -4.46 -19.17 6.02
C GLN A 120 -4.67 -20.52 6.71
N GLN A 121 -5.08 -20.53 7.97
CA GLN A 121 -5.44 -21.77 8.67
C GLN A 121 -6.62 -22.50 8.01
N SER A 122 -7.53 -21.75 7.41
CA SER A 122 -8.67 -22.28 6.67
C SER A 122 -8.36 -22.60 5.19
N GLY A 123 -7.11 -22.40 4.75
CA GLY A 123 -6.70 -22.61 3.36
C GLY A 123 -7.22 -21.54 2.39
N VAL A 124 -7.68 -20.39 2.90
CA VAL A 124 -8.15 -19.28 2.07
C VAL A 124 -6.97 -18.39 1.68
N PRO A 125 -6.74 -18.14 0.38
CA PRO A 125 -5.72 -17.20 -0.06
C PRO A 125 -6.00 -15.78 0.46
N VAL A 126 -4.93 -15.04 0.79
CA VAL A 126 -5.06 -13.71 1.40
C VAL A 126 -4.43 -12.61 0.55
N SER A 127 -4.93 -11.39 0.73
CA SER A 127 -4.33 -10.15 0.32
C SER A 127 -4.46 -9.17 1.47
N LEU A 128 -3.35 -8.86 2.11
CA LEU A 128 -3.29 -8.15 3.37
C LEU A 128 -2.66 -6.78 3.17
N HIS A 129 -3.25 -5.75 3.78
CA HIS A 129 -2.70 -4.41 3.83
C HIS A 129 -2.92 -3.85 5.24
N GLY A 130 -1.89 -4.00 6.06
CA GLY A 130 -1.86 -3.49 7.42
C GLY A 130 -1.01 -2.23 7.51
N THR A 131 0.22 -2.40 7.99
CA THR A 131 1.19 -1.31 8.16
C THR A 131 1.51 -0.66 6.81
N GLY A 132 1.42 0.66 6.77
CA GLY A 132 1.81 1.49 5.64
C GLY A 132 3.16 2.18 5.90
N GLY A 133 3.34 3.36 5.28
CA GLY A 133 4.55 4.14 5.39
C GLY A 133 5.49 3.92 4.20
N ALA A 134 5.72 4.99 3.45
CA ALA A 134 6.65 4.99 2.33
C ALA A 134 8.07 5.31 2.79
N TRP A 135 9.05 4.76 2.10
CA TRP A 135 10.46 5.07 2.31
C TRP A 135 11.02 5.90 1.17
N MET A 136 11.99 6.74 1.48
CA MET A 136 12.73 7.52 0.50
C MET A 136 14.22 7.28 0.68
N ILE A 137 14.90 6.89 -0.39
CA ILE A 137 16.35 6.75 -0.46
C ILE A 137 16.89 7.95 -1.21
N VAL A 138 17.77 8.72 -0.56
CA VAL A 138 18.34 9.95 -1.12
C VAL A 138 19.80 9.71 -1.49
N GLY A 139 20.06 9.69 -2.79
CA GLY A 139 21.41 9.65 -3.36
C GLY A 139 21.97 11.06 -3.63
N ASP A 140 22.57 11.25 -4.79
CA ASP A 140 22.97 12.58 -5.28
C ASP A 140 21.74 13.33 -5.80
N ALA A 141 21.19 14.23 -5.00
CA ALA A 141 19.90 14.86 -5.27
C ALA A 141 20.03 16.40 -5.40
N ASP A 142 19.32 16.96 -6.38
CA ASP A 142 19.13 18.40 -6.47
C ASP A 142 18.34 18.93 -5.25
N GLU A 143 18.79 20.03 -4.66
CA GLU A 143 18.18 20.64 -3.46
C GLU A 143 16.71 20.96 -3.65
N SER A 144 16.37 21.64 -4.76
CA SER A 144 15.01 22.08 -5.04
C SER A 144 14.07 20.90 -5.22
N ARG A 145 14.53 19.88 -5.96
CA ARG A 145 13.77 18.65 -6.17
C ARG A 145 13.56 17.91 -4.87
N LEU A 146 14.63 17.69 -4.10
CA LEU A 146 14.56 16.95 -2.82
C LEU A 146 13.58 17.61 -1.86
N ARG A 147 13.66 18.96 -1.71
CA ARG A 147 12.74 19.73 -0.88
C ARG A 147 11.28 19.53 -1.29
N LEU A 148 10.96 19.71 -2.57
CA LEU A 148 9.60 19.59 -3.08
C LEU A 148 9.04 18.18 -2.94
N VAL A 149 9.87 17.17 -3.19
CA VAL A 149 9.48 15.77 -3.09
C VAL A 149 9.13 15.40 -1.64
N ILE A 150 9.94 15.82 -0.66
CA ILE A 150 9.68 15.58 0.76
C ILE A 150 8.42 16.32 1.21
N GLU A 151 8.33 17.62 0.92
CA GLU A 151 7.19 18.46 1.31
C GLU A 151 5.86 17.89 0.82
N ASN A 152 5.80 17.42 -0.44
CA ASN A 152 4.58 16.84 -1.01
C ASN A 152 4.34 15.38 -0.56
N SER A 153 5.34 14.70 -0.03
CA SER A 153 5.20 13.37 0.57
C SER A 153 4.70 13.41 2.01
N LEU A 154 4.69 14.60 2.64
CA LEU A 154 4.23 14.86 4.01
C LEU A 154 2.93 15.70 4.03
N ASP A 155 2.16 15.72 2.96
CA ASP A 155 0.95 16.55 2.83
C ASP A 155 -0.17 16.13 3.79
N ARG A 156 -0.30 14.87 4.10
CA ARG A 156 -1.25 14.28 5.05
C ARG A 156 -0.87 12.83 5.36
N LYS A 157 -1.34 12.31 6.49
CA LYS A 157 -1.10 10.90 6.84
C LYS A 157 -2.11 9.98 6.15
N VAL A 158 -1.58 9.08 5.36
CA VAL A 158 -2.21 7.89 4.78
C VAL A 158 -1.12 6.83 4.53
N CYS A 159 -1.48 5.65 4.06
CA CYS A 159 -0.56 4.52 3.90
C CYS A 159 0.65 4.76 2.97
N ASN A 160 0.58 5.72 2.05
CA ASN A 160 1.68 6.10 1.15
C ASN A 160 2.39 7.40 1.54
N THR A 161 2.19 7.88 2.76
CA THR A 161 2.92 9.02 3.31
C THR A 161 4.36 8.62 3.64
N LEU A 162 5.27 9.54 3.44
CA LEU A 162 6.69 9.38 3.79
C LEU A 162 6.85 9.08 5.29
N ASN A 163 7.52 7.98 5.60
CA ASN A 163 7.72 7.47 6.94
C ASN A 163 9.20 7.38 7.33
N VAL A 164 10.07 7.04 6.38
CA VAL A 164 11.51 6.93 6.61
C VAL A 164 12.28 7.54 5.46
N ILE A 165 13.33 8.31 5.78
CA ILE A 165 14.30 8.85 4.82
C ILE A 165 15.67 8.24 5.11
N CYS A 166 16.25 7.54 4.13
CA CYS A 166 17.63 7.09 4.14
C CYS A 166 18.49 8.14 3.42
N ILE A 167 19.52 8.65 4.09
CA ILE A 167 20.45 9.65 3.54
C ILE A 167 21.84 9.06 3.51
N LEU A 168 22.54 9.17 2.38
CA LEU A 168 23.93 8.77 2.29
C LEU A 168 24.78 9.57 3.29
N ARG A 169 25.53 8.89 4.13
CA ARG A 169 26.37 9.48 5.19
C ARG A 169 27.27 10.60 4.66
N GLN A 170 27.84 10.41 3.49
CA GLN A 170 28.72 11.41 2.85
C GLN A 170 28.00 12.71 2.50
N ASN A 171 26.67 12.68 2.26
CA ASN A 171 25.85 13.83 1.87
C ASN A 171 25.05 14.41 3.07
N ALA A 172 25.18 13.82 4.26
CA ALA A 172 24.31 14.12 5.40
C ALA A 172 24.33 15.59 5.81
N LEU A 173 25.52 16.22 5.87
CA LEU A 173 25.67 17.62 6.29
C LEU A 173 25.01 18.61 5.30
N GLU A 174 24.92 18.24 4.03
CA GLU A 174 24.29 19.05 2.99
C GLU A 174 22.78 18.77 2.91
N GLN A 175 22.39 17.51 2.92
CA GLN A 175 21.00 17.10 2.65
C GLN A 175 20.08 17.18 3.87
N ILE A 176 20.55 16.95 5.10
CA ILE A 176 19.71 17.06 6.31
C ILE A 176 19.11 18.46 6.48
N PRO A 177 19.81 19.59 6.27
CA PRO A 177 19.21 20.92 6.31
C PRO A 177 18.08 21.10 5.30
N ILE A 178 18.15 20.44 4.14
CA ILE A 178 17.09 20.46 3.11
C ILE A 178 15.86 19.69 3.62
N VAL A 179 16.06 18.48 4.20
CA VAL A 179 15.01 17.68 4.83
C VAL A 179 14.29 18.48 5.92
N VAL A 180 15.05 19.13 6.79
CA VAL A 180 14.53 19.96 7.88
C VAL A 180 13.65 21.10 7.34
N ARG A 181 14.13 21.82 6.34
CA ARG A 181 13.33 22.88 5.68
C ARG A 181 12.05 22.36 5.07
N ALA A 182 12.12 21.24 4.34
CA ALA A 182 10.94 20.62 3.73
C ALA A 182 9.91 20.18 4.78
N ALA A 183 10.36 19.59 5.89
CA ALA A 183 9.50 19.17 6.99
C ALA A 183 8.82 20.38 7.68
N LEU A 184 9.56 21.45 7.91
CA LEU A 184 9.02 22.71 8.46
C LEU A 184 7.99 23.35 7.52
N ASP A 185 8.23 23.36 6.20
CA ASP A 185 7.28 23.86 5.21
C ASP A 185 6.00 23.03 5.16
N ALA A 186 6.10 21.71 5.21
CA ALA A 186 4.95 20.82 5.28
C ALA A 186 4.14 21.03 6.57
N ALA A 187 4.80 21.12 7.72
CA ALA A 187 4.18 21.36 9.02
C ALA A 187 3.52 22.75 9.13
N LYS A 188 4.15 23.79 8.57
CA LYS A 188 3.63 25.15 8.54
C LYS A 188 2.26 25.26 7.88
N LYS A 189 1.99 24.47 6.84
CA LYS A 189 0.68 24.41 6.17
C LYS A 189 -0.44 23.97 7.10
N ARG A 190 -0.11 23.34 8.22
CA ARG A 190 -1.01 22.81 9.26
C ARG A 190 -0.91 23.57 10.58
N ASN A 191 -0.15 24.66 10.63
CA ASN A 191 0.11 25.45 11.85
C ASN A 191 0.70 24.60 12.98
N THR A 192 1.64 23.69 12.65
CA THR A 192 2.31 22.80 13.60
C THR A 192 3.81 22.75 13.35
N LEU A 193 4.54 21.98 14.15
CA LEU A 193 5.93 21.65 13.97
C LEU A 193 6.06 20.15 13.62
N PRO A 194 7.06 19.75 12.83
CA PRO A 194 7.29 18.34 12.53
C PRO A 194 7.88 17.59 13.73
N ILE A 195 7.75 16.28 13.75
CA ILE A 195 8.45 15.37 14.66
C ILE A 195 9.38 14.51 13.80
N VAL A 196 10.67 14.58 14.06
CA VAL A 196 11.68 13.84 13.28
C VAL A 196 12.47 12.90 14.19
N HIS A 197 12.36 11.62 13.91
CA HIS A 197 13.08 10.59 14.64
C HIS A 197 14.47 10.43 14.03
N GLY A 198 15.50 10.88 14.77
CA GLY A 198 16.90 10.72 14.38
C GLY A 198 17.40 9.34 14.77
N VAL A 199 17.69 8.49 13.81
CA VAL A 199 18.18 7.14 14.07
C VAL A 199 19.69 7.16 14.21
N ASP A 200 20.19 6.67 15.35
CA ASP A 200 21.62 6.60 15.70
C ASP A 200 22.30 7.97 15.52
N ASP A 201 23.35 8.05 14.71
CA ASP A 201 24.13 9.27 14.49
C ASP A 201 23.43 10.35 13.63
N ALA A 202 22.31 10.04 12.96
CA ALA A 202 21.47 11.03 12.30
C ALA A 202 20.89 12.06 13.30
N GLU A 203 20.63 11.64 14.54
CA GLU A 203 20.11 12.50 15.60
C GLU A 203 20.97 13.75 15.81
N VAL A 204 22.28 13.58 15.91
CA VAL A 204 23.22 14.69 16.20
C VAL A 204 23.17 15.76 15.10
N ILE A 205 23.11 15.33 13.82
CA ILE A 205 23.06 16.25 12.68
C ILE A 205 21.70 16.94 12.61
N LEU A 206 20.62 16.21 12.87
CA LEU A 206 19.26 16.76 12.93
C LEU A 206 19.13 17.82 14.03
N ARG A 207 19.61 17.55 15.25
CA ARG A 207 19.58 18.54 16.35
C ARG A 207 20.35 19.80 16.01
N ASN A 208 21.50 19.67 15.36
CA ASN A 208 22.26 20.84 14.90
C ASN A 208 21.49 21.63 13.81
N ALA A 209 20.81 20.94 12.91
CA ALA A 209 20.04 21.57 11.84
C ALA A 209 18.73 22.25 12.34
N PHE A 210 18.14 21.72 13.43
CA PHE A 210 16.98 22.29 14.12
C PHE A 210 17.36 23.20 15.29
N ALA A 211 18.59 23.68 15.41
CA ALA A 211 19.22 24.30 16.60
C ALA A 211 18.32 25.24 17.44
N GLU A 212 17.35 25.92 16.82
CA GLU A 212 16.39 26.79 17.50
C GLU A 212 15.08 26.07 17.89
N ILE A 213 14.87 24.80 17.43
CA ILE A 213 13.62 24.04 17.60
C ILE A 213 13.94 22.58 17.95
N ASP A 214 14.82 22.40 18.94
CA ASP A 214 15.29 21.05 19.38
C ASP A 214 14.14 20.08 19.76
N ALA A 215 13.00 20.61 20.17
CA ALA A 215 11.80 19.82 20.48
C ALA A 215 11.25 19.02 19.30
N CYS A 216 11.66 19.33 18.06
CA CYS A 216 11.25 18.58 16.86
C CYS A 216 12.00 17.26 16.67
N VAL A 217 13.12 17.03 17.37
CA VAL A 217 13.95 15.85 17.18
C VAL A 217 13.79 14.87 18.34
N VAL A 218 13.43 13.63 17.99
CA VAL A 218 13.29 12.50 18.91
C VAL A 218 14.43 11.51 18.63
N SER A 219 15.09 11.03 19.68
CA SER A 219 16.09 9.97 19.57
C SER A 219 15.43 8.64 19.21
N ALA A 220 16.02 7.91 18.28
CA ALA A 220 15.52 6.63 17.82
C ALA A 220 16.65 5.65 17.50
N ASP A 221 16.32 4.37 17.46
CA ASP A 221 17.22 3.29 17.06
C ASP A 221 16.76 2.61 15.77
N LYS A 222 17.57 1.70 15.22
CA LYS A 222 17.22 0.97 13.99
C LYS A 222 15.94 0.12 14.12
N ALA A 223 15.58 -0.33 15.32
CA ALA A 223 14.37 -1.12 15.52
C ALA A 223 13.10 -0.28 15.27
N SER A 224 13.17 1.03 15.51
CA SER A 224 12.09 1.98 15.26
C SER A 224 11.77 2.21 13.79
N LEU A 225 12.66 1.82 12.85
CA LEU A 225 12.42 1.95 11.41
C LEU A 225 11.23 1.12 10.93
N GLY A 226 10.82 0.09 11.69
CA GLY A 226 9.62 -0.71 11.42
C GLY A 226 8.31 -0.08 11.90
N ILE A 227 8.36 1.06 12.58
CA ILE A 227 7.17 1.75 13.11
C ILE A 227 6.55 2.60 12.01
N GLU A 228 5.26 2.46 11.78
CA GLU A 228 4.48 3.43 11.02
C GLU A 228 4.03 4.55 11.95
N TYR A 229 4.51 5.77 11.71
CA TYR A 229 4.11 6.94 12.51
C TYR A 229 2.72 7.40 12.10
N GLU A 230 1.77 7.29 13.02
CA GLU A 230 0.39 7.75 12.84
C GLU A 230 0.24 9.16 13.40
N TRP A 231 -0.13 10.11 12.56
CA TRP A 231 -0.26 11.52 12.92
C TRP A 231 -1.47 12.19 12.25
N GLU A 232 -2.09 13.13 12.94
CA GLU A 232 -3.22 13.90 12.41
C GLU A 232 -2.78 15.24 11.83
N ASN A 233 -1.92 15.97 12.56
CA ASN A 233 -1.54 17.33 12.23
C ASN A 233 -0.03 17.50 12.04
N ALA A 234 0.78 17.01 12.96
CA ALA A 234 2.23 17.16 12.92
C ALA A 234 2.85 16.09 12.02
N PRO A 235 3.49 16.44 10.90
CA PRO A 235 4.24 15.47 10.10
C PRO A 235 5.28 14.76 10.97
N GLU A 236 5.27 13.44 10.95
CA GLU A 236 6.15 12.60 11.77
C GLU A 236 6.81 11.52 10.90
N PHE A 237 8.13 11.41 10.97
CA PHE A 237 8.92 10.48 10.17
C PHE A 237 10.32 10.27 10.78
N ALA A 238 11.03 9.22 10.31
CA ALA A 238 12.40 8.94 10.73
C ALA A 238 13.42 9.33 9.65
N VAL A 239 14.64 9.62 10.10
CA VAL A 239 15.82 9.82 9.25
C VAL A 239 16.93 8.90 9.74
N VAL A 240 17.54 8.16 8.83
CA VAL A 240 18.65 7.25 9.07
C VAL A 240 19.79 7.51 8.09
N LEU A 241 21.05 7.43 8.58
CA LEU A 241 22.22 7.49 7.71
C LEU A 241 22.61 6.10 7.24
N VAL A 242 22.93 6.00 5.96
CA VAL A 242 23.35 4.77 5.28
C VAL A 242 24.70 4.99 4.59
N ASP A 243 25.47 3.94 4.42
CA ASP A 243 26.79 4.06 3.81
C ASP A 243 26.69 4.16 2.27
N ASP A 244 25.76 3.43 1.67
CA ASP A 244 25.46 3.41 0.23
C ASP A 244 24.00 3.03 -0.08
N ILE A 245 23.67 2.93 -1.37
CA ILE A 245 22.33 2.56 -1.83
C ILE A 245 21.99 1.11 -1.46
N GLU A 246 22.96 0.22 -1.47
CA GLU A 246 22.82 -1.18 -1.09
C GLU A 246 22.43 -1.33 0.38
N ASP A 247 23.07 -0.59 1.28
CA ASP A 247 22.73 -0.55 2.72
C ASP A 247 21.29 -0.02 2.91
N ALA A 248 20.93 1.07 2.22
CA ALA A 248 19.56 1.59 2.24
C ALA A 248 18.51 0.55 1.80
N THR A 249 18.80 -0.21 0.72
CA THR A 249 17.89 -1.25 0.24
C THR A 249 17.78 -2.44 1.20
N GLN A 250 18.87 -2.80 1.88
CA GLN A 250 18.84 -3.83 2.93
C GLN A 250 17.99 -3.40 4.12
N LEU A 251 18.13 -2.15 4.58
CA LEU A 251 17.28 -1.59 5.65
C LEU A 251 15.81 -1.59 5.23
N PHE A 252 15.53 -1.13 4.01
CA PHE A 252 14.17 -1.17 3.47
C PHE A 252 13.58 -2.59 3.48
N ASN A 253 14.31 -3.57 2.95
CA ASN A 253 13.83 -4.96 2.88
C ASN A 253 13.66 -5.60 4.27
N THR A 254 14.39 -5.11 5.27
CA THR A 254 14.37 -5.67 6.64
C THR A 254 13.26 -5.05 7.49
N TYR A 255 13.09 -3.73 7.43
CA TYR A 255 12.25 -3.00 8.40
C TYR A 255 10.97 -2.42 7.77
N SER A 256 10.94 -2.15 6.46
CA SER A 256 9.77 -1.53 5.84
C SER A 256 8.60 -2.51 5.71
N PRO A 257 7.36 -1.99 5.49
CA PRO A 257 6.23 -2.82 5.11
C PRO A 257 6.34 -3.41 3.69
N GLN A 258 7.48 -3.21 3.01
CA GLN A 258 7.73 -3.66 1.64
C GLN A 258 6.63 -3.21 0.67
N PHE A 259 6.29 -1.93 0.73
CA PHE A 259 5.17 -1.37 -0.01
C PHE A 259 5.61 -0.32 -1.02
N ILE A 260 6.15 0.82 -0.56
CA ILE A 260 6.56 1.94 -1.41
C ILE A 260 7.98 2.35 -1.08
N VAL A 261 8.80 2.47 -2.12
CA VAL A 261 10.12 3.11 -2.05
C VAL A 261 10.24 4.17 -3.14
N SER A 262 10.78 5.32 -2.76
CA SER A 262 11.17 6.38 -3.71
C SER A 262 12.68 6.57 -3.65
N VAL A 263 13.33 6.69 -4.79
CA VAL A 263 14.76 6.99 -4.87
C VAL A 263 14.96 8.36 -5.52
N VAL A 264 15.48 9.31 -4.74
CA VAL A 264 15.74 10.67 -5.22
C VAL A 264 17.24 10.80 -5.47
N SER A 265 17.64 10.60 -6.72
CA SER A 265 19.03 10.69 -7.16
C SER A 265 19.09 11.18 -8.60
N GLN A 266 20.18 11.86 -8.97
CA GLN A 266 20.51 12.23 -10.35
C GLN A 266 21.20 11.09 -11.09
N LEU A 267 21.70 10.07 -10.35
CA LEU A 267 22.36 8.92 -10.91
C LEU A 267 21.36 7.83 -11.31
N THR A 268 21.29 7.52 -12.58
CA THR A 268 20.41 6.46 -13.09
C THR A 268 20.72 5.08 -12.54
N ASP A 269 21.97 4.83 -12.15
CA ASP A 269 22.39 3.58 -11.54
C ASP A 269 21.79 3.38 -10.16
N ASP A 270 21.61 4.45 -9.37
CA ASP A 270 20.92 4.38 -8.07
C ASP A 270 19.46 3.94 -8.26
N VAL A 271 18.77 4.56 -9.22
CA VAL A 271 17.37 4.21 -9.54
C VAL A 271 17.27 2.75 -9.97
N LYS A 272 18.19 2.29 -10.81
CA LYS A 272 18.23 0.91 -11.27
C LYS A 272 18.48 -0.08 -10.12
N LYS A 273 19.46 0.21 -9.25
CA LYS A 273 19.75 -0.63 -8.07
C LYS A 273 18.54 -0.76 -7.15
N VAL A 274 17.89 0.36 -6.81
CA VAL A 274 16.69 0.33 -5.97
C VAL A 274 15.57 -0.49 -6.63
N TRP A 275 15.37 -0.34 -7.94
CA TRP A 275 14.39 -1.13 -8.68
C TRP A 275 14.68 -2.63 -8.64
N GLU A 276 15.95 -3.02 -8.77
CA GLU A 276 16.35 -4.43 -8.82
C GLU A 276 16.42 -5.08 -7.42
N MET A 277 16.70 -4.32 -6.37
CA MET A 277 17.00 -4.85 -5.05
C MET A 277 15.88 -4.69 -4.01
N CYS A 278 14.99 -3.69 -4.15
CA CYS A 278 13.93 -3.47 -3.18
C CYS A 278 12.74 -4.39 -3.39
N ASN A 279 12.28 -4.99 -2.31
CA ASN A 279 11.10 -5.84 -2.26
C ASN A 279 9.82 -4.99 -2.20
N ALA A 280 9.57 -4.15 -3.20
CA ALA A 280 8.44 -3.25 -3.23
C ALA A 280 7.69 -3.33 -4.57
N PRO A 281 6.34 -3.34 -4.58
CA PRO A 281 5.56 -3.23 -5.81
C PRO A 281 5.55 -1.81 -6.38
N PHE A 282 5.84 -0.79 -5.56
CA PHE A 282 5.84 0.60 -5.96
C PHE A 282 7.22 1.19 -5.77
N VAL A 283 7.93 1.38 -6.87
CA VAL A 283 9.24 2.03 -6.91
C VAL A 283 9.12 3.29 -7.75
N GLY A 284 9.47 4.43 -7.16
CA GLY A 284 9.41 5.73 -7.83
C GLY A 284 10.67 6.54 -7.63
N ASP A 285 10.73 7.70 -8.28
CA ASP A 285 11.85 8.64 -8.19
C ASP A 285 11.45 10.02 -7.69
N GLY A 286 10.25 10.14 -7.13
CA GLY A 286 9.66 11.41 -6.69
C GLY A 286 8.89 11.33 -5.39
N PHE A 287 7.85 12.15 -5.27
CA PHE A 287 6.99 12.16 -4.07
C PHE A 287 6.21 10.84 -3.93
N THR A 288 6.07 10.37 -2.68
CA THR A 288 5.51 9.04 -2.41
C THR A 288 3.99 8.96 -2.59
N ARG A 289 3.31 10.11 -2.57
CA ARG A 289 1.86 10.22 -2.63
C ARG A 289 1.25 9.91 -3.99
N TRP A 290 2.05 9.66 -5.03
CA TRP A 290 1.58 9.26 -6.36
C TRP A 290 0.94 7.87 -6.38
N VAL A 291 1.27 7.05 -5.41
CA VAL A 291 0.79 5.67 -5.31
C VAL A 291 -0.68 5.67 -4.90
N ASP A 292 -1.51 5.76 -5.91
CA ASP A 292 -2.97 5.64 -5.85
C ASP A 292 -3.42 5.10 -7.20
N GLY A 293 -3.89 3.85 -7.23
CA GLY A 293 -4.21 3.17 -8.48
C GLY A 293 -5.34 3.82 -9.26
N GLN A 294 -6.27 4.50 -8.58
CA GLN A 294 -7.31 5.25 -9.26
C GLN A 294 -6.74 6.45 -10.00
N PHE A 295 -5.77 7.13 -9.39
CA PHE A 295 -5.14 8.30 -9.99
C PHE A 295 -4.02 7.91 -10.97
N ALA A 296 -3.03 7.14 -10.51
CA ALA A 296 -1.83 6.85 -11.30
C ALA A 296 -2.07 5.82 -12.41
N LEU A 297 -2.91 4.83 -12.17
CA LEU A 297 -3.17 3.73 -13.10
C LEU A 297 -4.54 3.82 -13.78
N LEU A 298 -5.39 4.76 -13.37
CA LEU A 298 -6.79 4.90 -13.84
C LEU A 298 -7.58 3.59 -13.68
N ARG A 299 -7.33 2.87 -12.59
CA ARG A 299 -7.96 1.58 -12.27
C ARG A 299 -8.52 1.58 -10.86
N PRO A 300 -9.61 0.85 -10.61
CA PRO A 300 -10.10 0.61 -9.26
C PRO A 300 -9.03 -0.17 -8.48
N GLU A 301 -8.40 0.46 -7.51
CA GLU A 301 -7.27 -0.12 -6.78
C GLU A 301 -7.72 -0.74 -5.46
N LEU A 302 -7.21 -1.93 -5.18
CA LEU A 302 -7.22 -2.51 -3.84
C LEU A 302 -5.96 -2.10 -3.04
N GLY A 303 -4.95 -1.54 -3.72
CA GLY A 303 -3.77 -0.90 -3.12
C GLY A 303 -2.95 -1.82 -2.23
N LEU A 304 -2.70 -3.04 -2.68
CA LEU A 304 -2.07 -4.05 -1.83
C LEU A 304 -0.72 -4.46 -2.38
N SER A 305 0.28 -4.55 -1.48
CA SER A 305 1.57 -5.13 -1.80
C SER A 305 1.43 -6.63 -2.09
N ASN A 306 2.23 -7.13 -3.03
CA ASN A 306 2.42 -8.57 -3.22
C ASN A 306 3.68 -9.10 -2.53
N TRP A 307 4.38 -8.27 -1.77
CA TRP A 307 5.48 -8.68 -0.90
C TRP A 307 4.96 -8.84 0.53
N GLN A 308 5.21 -9.98 1.13
CA GLN A 308 4.90 -10.23 2.53
C GLN A 308 6.01 -11.10 3.14
N GLN A 309 6.59 -10.64 4.24
CA GLN A 309 7.64 -11.36 4.96
C GLN A 309 8.81 -11.77 4.05
N GLY A 310 9.26 -10.86 3.18
CA GLY A 310 10.36 -11.12 2.25
C GLY A 310 10.03 -12.06 1.09
N ARG A 311 8.74 -12.32 0.83
CA ARG A 311 8.29 -13.24 -0.23
C ARG A 311 7.39 -12.54 -1.22
N LEU A 312 7.63 -12.81 -2.50
CA LEU A 312 6.75 -12.42 -3.59
C LEU A 312 5.62 -13.44 -3.74
N PHE A 313 4.37 -12.99 -3.74
CA PHE A 313 3.25 -13.86 -4.09
C PHE A 313 3.17 -14.09 -5.60
N ALA A 314 2.73 -15.28 -5.99
CA ALA A 314 2.51 -15.66 -7.38
C ALA A 314 1.23 -15.00 -7.96
N ARG A 315 1.20 -13.65 -7.99
CA ARG A 315 0.10 -12.85 -8.53
C ARG A 315 0.63 -11.47 -8.94
N PRO A 316 -0.11 -10.69 -9.75
CA PRO A 316 0.26 -9.30 -10.07
C PRO A 316 0.50 -8.46 -8.80
N GLY A 317 1.48 -7.58 -8.84
CA GLY A 317 1.95 -6.81 -7.70
C GLY A 317 0.93 -5.86 -7.11
N VAL A 318 0.13 -5.26 -7.96
CA VAL A 318 -0.97 -4.39 -7.58
C VAL A 318 -2.27 -5.12 -7.83
N LEU A 319 -2.98 -5.45 -6.76
CA LEU A 319 -4.32 -6.02 -6.88
C LEU A 319 -5.30 -4.86 -7.07
N SER A 320 -5.79 -4.70 -8.30
CA SER A 320 -6.97 -3.89 -8.59
C SER A 320 -8.21 -4.78 -8.63
N GLY A 321 -9.40 -4.19 -8.52
CA GLY A 321 -10.64 -4.94 -8.67
C GLY A 321 -10.70 -5.71 -9.99
N ASP A 322 -10.13 -5.13 -11.06
CA ASP A 322 -10.07 -5.71 -12.41
C ASP A 322 -9.08 -6.87 -12.52
N SER A 323 -8.12 -7.01 -11.60
CA SER A 323 -7.09 -8.03 -11.63
C SER A 323 -7.38 -9.23 -10.72
N ALA A 324 -8.55 -9.25 -10.07
CA ALA A 324 -8.99 -10.38 -9.26
C ALA A 324 -9.50 -11.53 -10.15
N TYR A 325 -8.60 -12.12 -10.93
CA TYR A 325 -8.90 -13.25 -11.82
C TYR A 325 -7.75 -14.26 -11.84
N SER A 326 -8.05 -15.47 -12.26
CA SER A 326 -7.07 -16.47 -12.65
C SER A 326 -6.98 -16.58 -14.18
N VAL A 327 -5.92 -17.22 -14.67
CA VAL A 327 -5.77 -17.58 -16.07
C VAL A 327 -6.10 -19.06 -16.24
N ARG A 328 -6.96 -19.37 -17.21
CA ARG A 328 -7.32 -20.74 -17.57
C ARG A 328 -7.03 -20.98 -19.04
N LEU A 329 -6.60 -22.20 -19.35
CA LEU A 329 -6.41 -22.67 -20.70
C LEU A 329 -7.67 -23.38 -21.19
N ARG A 330 -8.11 -23.03 -22.39
CA ARG A 330 -9.21 -23.71 -23.10
C ARG A 330 -8.67 -24.28 -24.39
N VAL A 331 -8.88 -25.57 -24.58
CA VAL A 331 -8.58 -26.24 -25.86
C VAL A 331 -9.85 -26.38 -26.67
N GLN A 332 -9.78 -26.08 -27.95
CA GLN A 332 -10.86 -26.33 -28.90
C GLN A 332 -10.30 -27.10 -30.08
N GLN A 333 -10.92 -28.24 -30.40
CA GLN A 333 -10.59 -29.04 -31.58
C GLN A 333 -11.54 -28.68 -32.72
N PHE A 334 -10.99 -28.67 -33.91
CA PHE A 334 -11.78 -28.52 -35.14
C PHE A 334 -11.91 -29.89 -35.80
N ASN A 335 -13.08 -30.25 -36.12
CA ASN A 335 -13.34 -31.49 -36.88
C ASN A 335 -13.13 -31.29 -38.36
#